data_027a13dcb61b9aff8650494b0c90c9d6
#
_entry.id   027a13dcb61b9aff8650494b0c90c9d6
#
_cell.length_a   1.000
_cell.length_b   1.000
_cell.length_c   1.000
_cell.angle_alpha   90.00
_cell.angle_beta   90.00
_cell.angle_gamma   90.00
#
_symmetry.space_group_name_H-M   'P 1'
#
loop_
_entity.id
_entity.type
_entity.pdbx_description
1 polymer ?
#
loop_
_entity_poly.entity_id
_entity_poly.type
_entity_poly.pdbx_seq_one_letter_code
_entity_poly.pdbx_strand_id
1 'polypeptide(L)'
;RMEKILSWGFLMREWIGYYENVISGEAIKEIFNYPWHWSPSTYSSHEGQNDNSEERVRMDEVWVREENRPYPNLREAVLKSMRFYGEDHKNFSCIHHTDFRINRYGIDGFMSSHVDNIHHSHGQQYGYPQVSVLLFLNDDYEGGEIIVADNEYNPTAGSVLIFPSNFMFPHEVKPVTKGERWSVVAWLM
;
A
#
# COMPACT_ATOMS: atom_id res chain seq x y z
N ARG A 1 36.98 15.71 11.49
CA ARG A 1 35.93 15.64 10.45
C ARG A 1 34.85 14.73 11.03
N MET A 2 33.74 15.30 11.53
CA MET A 2 32.54 14.53 11.82
C MET A 2 31.91 14.17 10.48
N GLU A 3 31.98 12.90 10.10
CA GLU A 3 31.16 12.38 9.03
C GLU A 3 29.70 12.51 9.45
N LYS A 4 28.87 13.20 8.65
CA LYS A 4 27.44 13.20 8.83
C LYS A 4 26.98 11.75 8.63
N ILE A 5 26.66 11.07 9.72
CA ILE A 5 25.91 9.81 9.64
C ILE A 5 24.54 10.20 9.09
N LEU A 6 24.30 9.92 7.80
CA LEU A 6 22.98 10.05 7.20
C LEU A 6 22.06 9.12 7.97
N SER A 7 20.87 9.60 8.38
CA SER A 7 19.91 8.74 9.04
C SER A 7 19.50 7.60 8.11
N TRP A 8 19.19 6.44 8.65
CA TRP A 8 18.73 5.27 7.90
C TRP A 8 17.58 5.61 6.94
N GLY A 9 16.58 6.35 7.41
CA GLY A 9 15.46 6.80 6.59
C GLY A 9 15.87 7.64 5.38
N PHE A 10 16.91 8.45 5.49
CA PHE A 10 17.43 9.21 4.36
C PHE A 10 18.03 8.31 3.27
N LEU A 11 18.76 7.25 3.66
CA LEU A 11 19.36 6.30 2.72
C LEU A 11 18.31 5.43 2.02
N MET A 12 17.20 5.11 2.71
CA MET A 12 16.12 4.29 2.14
C MET A 12 15.20 5.08 1.22
N ARG A 13 15.15 6.40 1.36
CA ARG A 13 14.22 7.27 0.64
C ARG A 13 14.37 7.17 -0.89
N GLU A 14 15.58 6.93 -1.39
CA GLU A 14 15.85 6.79 -2.82
C GLU A 14 15.18 5.56 -3.46
N TRP A 15 14.75 4.59 -2.64
CA TRP A 15 14.03 3.38 -3.08
C TRP A 15 12.52 3.49 -2.93
N ILE A 16 12.02 4.64 -2.46
CA ILE A 16 10.59 4.89 -2.29
C ILE A 16 10.15 5.85 -3.40
N GLY A 17 9.43 5.33 -4.38
CA GLY A 17 8.83 6.12 -5.45
C GLY A 17 7.50 6.73 -4.99
N TYR A 18 7.32 8.04 -5.21
CA TYR A 18 6.04 8.72 -5.06
C TYR A 18 5.66 9.36 -6.38
N TYR A 19 4.54 8.93 -6.96
CA TYR A 19 4.08 9.41 -8.26
C TYR A 19 2.63 9.89 -8.16
N GLU A 20 2.36 11.06 -8.73
CA GLU A 20 1.04 11.66 -8.75
C GLU A 20 0.27 11.32 -10.03
N ASN A 21 -1.05 11.50 -10.00
CA ASN A 21 -1.93 11.32 -11.16
C ASN A 21 -1.81 9.94 -11.82
N VAL A 22 -1.67 8.90 -11.01
CA VAL A 22 -1.53 7.52 -11.49
C VAL A 22 -2.89 6.93 -11.84
N ILE A 23 -3.92 7.26 -11.08
CA ILE A 23 -5.32 6.87 -11.34
C ILE A 23 -6.19 8.11 -11.49
N SER A 24 -7.16 8.06 -12.42
CA SER A 24 -8.02 9.22 -12.71
C SER A 24 -9.12 9.42 -11.67
N GLY A 25 -9.62 10.65 -11.55
CA GLY A 25 -10.75 10.95 -10.67
C GLY A 25 -12.04 10.22 -11.04
N GLU A 26 -12.25 9.89 -12.34
CA GLU A 26 -13.38 9.08 -12.79
C GLU A 26 -13.26 7.65 -12.31
N ALA A 27 -12.08 7.05 -12.40
CA ALA A 27 -11.80 5.71 -11.89
C ALA A 27 -11.96 5.64 -10.37
N ILE A 28 -11.49 6.66 -9.65
CA ILE A 28 -11.69 6.78 -8.20
C ILE A 28 -13.19 6.85 -7.86
N LYS A 29 -13.97 7.68 -8.56
CA LYS A 29 -15.43 7.75 -8.36
C LYS A 29 -16.11 6.43 -8.62
N GLU A 30 -15.68 5.68 -9.63
CA GLU A 30 -16.21 4.34 -9.90
C GLU A 30 -15.94 3.38 -8.73
N ILE A 31 -14.72 3.43 -8.15
CA ILE A 31 -14.36 2.61 -6.99
C ILE A 31 -15.23 2.96 -5.78
N PHE A 32 -15.42 4.25 -5.47
CA PHE A 32 -16.26 4.68 -4.35
C PHE A 32 -17.72 4.28 -4.48
N ASN A 33 -18.26 4.28 -5.72
CA ASN A 33 -19.66 3.98 -6.00
C ASN A 33 -19.95 2.48 -6.19
N TYR A 34 -18.91 1.64 -6.20
CA TYR A 34 -19.10 0.19 -6.37
C TYR A 34 -19.63 -0.44 -5.07
N PRO A 35 -20.61 -1.37 -5.13
CA PRO A 35 -21.22 -1.97 -3.94
C PRO A 35 -20.31 -3.03 -3.30
N TRP A 36 -19.30 -2.59 -2.56
CA TRP A 36 -18.33 -3.46 -1.90
C TRP A 36 -18.93 -4.22 -0.72
N HIS A 37 -18.52 -5.46 -0.56
CA HIS A 37 -18.77 -6.26 0.64
C HIS A 37 -17.55 -6.24 1.54
N TRP A 38 -17.53 -5.34 2.51
CA TRP A 38 -16.42 -5.10 3.41
C TRP A 38 -16.30 -6.19 4.48
N SER A 39 -15.06 -6.52 4.83
CA SER A 39 -14.72 -7.38 5.96
C SER A 39 -13.67 -6.71 6.84
N PRO A 40 -13.68 -6.89 8.16
CA PRO A 40 -12.57 -6.45 9.01
C PRO A 40 -11.27 -7.07 8.53
N SER A 41 -10.21 -6.28 8.50
CA SER A 41 -8.89 -6.78 8.13
C SER A 41 -8.31 -7.68 9.22
N THR A 42 -7.46 -8.61 8.80
CA THR A 42 -6.75 -9.54 9.68
C THR A 42 -5.25 -9.27 9.62
N TYR A 43 -4.56 -9.51 10.72
CA TYR A 43 -3.11 -9.44 10.80
C TYR A 43 -2.53 -10.84 10.81
N SER A 44 -1.61 -11.14 9.89
CA SER A 44 -0.91 -12.43 9.86
C SER A 44 0.43 -12.31 10.57
N SER A 45 0.65 -13.17 11.56
CA SER A 45 1.96 -13.30 12.25
C SER A 45 2.91 -14.20 11.47
N HIS A 46 4.19 -14.20 11.86
CA HIS A 46 5.19 -15.15 11.33
C HIS A 46 4.83 -16.63 11.54
N GLU A 47 3.94 -16.93 12.47
CA GLU A 47 3.44 -18.28 12.73
C GLU A 47 2.29 -18.68 11.80
N GLY A 48 1.91 -17.82 10.87
CA GLY A 48 0.86 -18.08 9.87
C GLY A 48 -0.56 -18.02 10.42
N GLN A 49 -0.76 -17.53 11.63
CA GLN A 49 -2.07 -17.32 12.21
C GLN A 49 -2.62 -15.96 11.77
N ASN A 50 -3.87 -15.95 11.34
CA ASN A 50 -4.61 -14.70 11.16
C ASN A 50 -4.99 -14.18 12.54
N ASP A 51 -4.43 -13.04 12.90
CA ASP A 51 -4.75 -12.35 14.15
C ASP A 51 -5.59 -11.11 13.85
N ASN A 52 -6.85 -11.12 14.29
CA ASN A 52 -7.78 -9.98 14.23
C ASN A 52 -7.52 -8.98 15.36
N SER A 53 -6.32 -8.95 15.92
CA SER A 53 -6.00 -8.07 17.03
C SER A 53 -6.24 -6.61 16.64
N GLU A 54 -7.19 -5.97 17.28
CA GLU A 54 -7.42 -4.52 17.17
C GLU A 54 -6.23 -3.69 17.63
N GLU A 55 -5.28 -4.30 18.32
CA GLU A 55 -4.00 -3.68 18.70
C GLU A 55 -3.02 -3.57 17.54
N ARG A 56 -3.21 -4.34 16.45
CA ARG A 56 -2.31 -4.37 15.30
C ARG A 56 -2.90 -3.72 14.06
N VAL A 57 -4.19 -3.86 13.85
CA VAL A 57 -4.90 -3.33 12.68
C VAL A 57 -6.34 -3.01 13.03
N ARG A 58 -6.81 -1.86 12.57
CA ARG A 58 -8.20 -1.45 12.61
C ARG A 58 -8.55 -0.81 11.29
N MET A 59 -9.08 -1.61 10.38
CA MET A 59 -9.58 -1.19 9.08
C MET A 59 -10.49 -2.26 8.50
N ASP A 60 -11.32 -1.87 7.55
CA ASP A 60 -12.03 -2.80 6.68
C ASP A 60 -11.25 -3.03 5.39
N GLU A 61 -11.40 -4.21 4.81
CA GLU A 61 -10.79 -4.54 3.53
C GLU A 61 -11.77 -5.23 2.59
N VAL A 62 -11.49 -5.13 1.30
CA VAL A 62 -12.15 -5.91 0.25
C VAL A 62 -11.16 -6.23 -0.87
N TRP A 63 -11.22 -7.47 -1.36
CA TRP A 63 -10.43 -7.90 -2.50
C TRP A 63 -11.16 -7.66 -3.80
N VAL A 64 -10.50 -6.98 -4.73
CA VAL A 64 -11.00 -6.70 -6.07
C VAL A 64 -10.46 -7.76 -7.01
N ARG A 65 -11.37 -8.52 -7.63
CA ARG A 65 -11.10 -9.61 -8.56
C ARG A 65 -11.37 -9.17 -10.00
N GLU A 66 -10.93 -9.94 -10.98
CA GLU A 66 -11.10 -9.64 -12.41
C GLU A 66 -12.57 -9.41 -12.83
N GLU A 67 -13.51 -10.07 -12.17
CA GLU A 67 -14.95 -9.90 -12.42
C GLU A 67 -15.53 -8.59 -11.87
N ASN A 68 -14.82 -7.88 -11.01
CA ASN A 68 -15.28 -6.60 -10.48
C ASN A 68 -15.03 -5.48 -11.49
N ARG A 69 -16.04 -4.68 -11.75
CA ARG A 69 -15.99 -3.60 -12.73
C ARG A 69 -14.81 -2.62 -12.54
N PRO A 70 -14.38 -2.24 -11.33
CA PRO A 70 -13.23 -1.36 -11.13
C PRO A 70 -11.86 -2.00 -11.40
N TYR A 71 -11.77 -3.33 -11.55
CA TYR A 71 -10.50 -4.05 -11.71
C TYR A 71 -9.62 -3.53 -12.85
N PRO A 72 -10.11 -3.27 -14.08
CA PRO A 72 -9.28 -2.77 -15.18
C PRO A 72 -8.59 -1.44 -14.86
N ASN A 73 -9.30 -0.52 -14.18
CA ASN A 73 -8.74 0.77 -13.79
C ASN A 73 -7.61 0.64 -12.76
N LEU A 74 -7.80 -0.25 -11.78
CA LEU A 74 -6.76 -0.55 -10.77
C LEU A 74 -5.55 -1.21 -11.43
N ARG A 75 -5.77 -2.16 -12.34
CA ARG A 75 -4.70 -2.82 -13.08
C ARG A 75 -3.90 -1.83 -13.91
N GLU A 76 -4.55 -0.92 -14.63
CA GLU A 76 -3.88 0.12 -15.40
C GLU A 76 -3.02 1.03 -14.49
N ALA A 77 -3.55 1.45 -13.35
CA ALA A 77 -2.84 2.27 -12.38
C ALA A 77 -1.60 1.56 -11.83
N VAL A 78 -1.70 0.28 -11.47
CA VAL A 78 -0.56 -0.51 -10.99
C VAL A 78 0.49 -0.70 -12.09
N LEU A 79 0.11 -1.02 -13.32
CA LEU A 79 1.04 -1.14 -14.44
C LEU A 79 1.73 0.18 -14.79
N LYS A 80 1.02 1.30 -14.65
CA LYS A 80 1.59 2.65 -14.80
C LYS A 80 2.63 2.93 -13.71
N SER A 81 2.32 2.58 -12.47
CA SER A 81 3.24 2.70 -11.33
C SER A 81 4.51 1.87 -11.53
N MET A 82 4.36 0.62 -11.99
CA MET A 82 5.48 -0.27 -12.30
C MET A 82 6.40 0.34 -13.35
N ARG A 83 5.84 0.96 -14.38
CA ARG A 83 6.64 1.61 -15.43
C ARG A 83 7.43 2.78 -14.87
N PHE A 84 6.81 3.68 -14.12
CA PHE A 84 7.50 4.82 -13.52
C PHE A 84 8.63 4.38 -12.57
N TYR A 85 8.34 3.40 -11.73
CA TYR A 85 9.34 2.86 -10.81
C TYR A 85 10.50 2.17 -11.55
N GLY A 86 10.22 1.49 -12.65
CA GLY A 86 11.24 0.87 -13.50
C GLY A 86 12.10 1.88 -14.28
N GLU A 87 11.56 3.05 -14.60
CA GLU A 87 12.34 4.15 -15.20
C GLU A 87 13.37 4.71 -14.20
N ASP A 88 12.99 4.81 -12.90
CA ASP A 88 13.86 5.28 -11.84
C ASP A 88 14.85 4.18 -11.35
N HIS A 89 14.43 2.91 -11.40
CA HIS A 89 15.18 1.77 -10.87
C HIS A 89 15.47 0.70 -11.94
N LYS A 90 16.60 0.84 -12.63
CA LYS A 90 16.97 0.03 -13.81
C LYS A 90 17.02 -1.49 -13.59
N ASN A 91 17.20 -1.94 -12.34
CA ASN A 91 17.24 -3.36 -11.99
C ASN A 91 15.87 -3.91 -11.55
N PHE A 92 14.84 -3.07 -11.55
CA PHE A 92 13.48 -3.50 -11.25
C PHE A 92 12.96 -4.41 -12.37
N SER A 93 12.46 -5.59 -12.01
CA SER A 93 12.06 -6.61 -12.99
C SER A 93 10.82 -7.43 -12.59
N CYS A 94 9.99 -6.92 -11.69
CA CYS A 94 8.71 -7.57 -11.36
C CYS A 94 7.79 -7.60 -12.58
N ILE A 95 7.16 -8.75 -12.84
CA ILE A 95 6.28 -8.97 -14.00
C ILE A 95 4.87 -9.42 -13.61
N HIS A 96 4.68 -9.80 -12.35
CA HIS A 96 3.38 -10.21 -11.80
C HIS A 96 2.93 -9.25 -10.71
N HIS A 97 1.64 -9.12 -10.56
CA HIS A 97 1.01 -8.43 -9.43
C HIS A 97 -0.10 -9.31 -8.84
N THR A 98 -0.37 -9.13 -7.55
CA THR A 98 -1.54 -9.75 -6.90
C THR A 98 -2.83 -9.12 -7.40
N ASP A 99 -3.97 -9.69 -7.01
CA ASP A 99 -5.23 -8.96 -6.98
C ASP A 99 -5.08 -7.71 -6.09
N PHE A 100 -6.06 -6.82 -6.17
CA PHE A 100 -6.03 -5.54 -5.48
C PHE A 100 -6.83 -5.63 -4.19
N ARG A 101 -6.27 -5.12 -3.10
CA ARG A 101 -6.98 -5.01 -1.83
C ARG A 101 -7.28 -3.55 -1.54
N ILE A 102 -8.55 -3.18 -1.49
CA ILE A 102 -8.96 -1.86 -1.03
C ILE A 102 -9.03 -1.89 0.49
N ASN A 103 -8.36 -0.94 1.13
CA ASN A 103 -8.37 -0.73 2.57
C ASN A 103 -9.15 0.56 2.88
N ARG A 104 -10.05 0.47 3.86
CA ARG A 104 -10.83 1.59 4.37
C ARG A 104 -10.57 1.76 5.86
N TYR A 105 -9.99 2.89 6.24
CA TYR A 105 -9.71 3.27 7.60
C TYR A 105 -10.73 4.33 8.03
N GLY A 106 -11.59 4.00 8.99
CA GLY A 106 -12.44 4.96 9.67
C GLY A 106 -11.69 5.72 10.79
N ILE A 107 -12.40 6.49 11.59
CA ILE A 107 -11.83 7.17 12.77
C ILE A 107 -11.16 6.13 13.68
N ASP A 108 -9.97 6.45 14.20
CA ASP A 108 -9.08 5.58 14.96
C ASP A 108 -8.57 4.36 14.18
N GLY A 109 -8.86 4.29 12.88
CA GLY A 109 -8.33 3.26 11.98
C GLY A 109 -6.84 3.41 11.77
N PHE A 110 -6.09 2.31 11.85
CA PHE A 110 -4.64 2.30 11.73
C PHE A 110 -4.11 0.93 11.26
N MET A 111 -2.85 0.88 10.90
CA MET A 111 -2.08 -0.34 10.69
C MET A 111 -0.73 -0.19 11.37
N SER A 112 -0.41 -1.06 12.33
CA SER A 112 0.86 -1.02 13.04
C SER A 112 2.04 -1.36 12.12
N SER A 113 3.24 -0.97 12.54
CA SER A 113 4.47 -1.23 11.78
C SER A 113 4.63 -2.71 11.43
N HIS A 114 4.85 -2.97 10.15
CA HIS A 114 5.01 -4.30 9.55
C HIS A 114 5.82 -4.23 8.26
N VAL A 115 6.12 -5.39 7.71
CA VAL A 115 6.68 -5.57 6.37
C VAL A 115 5.79 -6.53 5.58
N ASP A 116 5.74 -6.38 4.26
CA ASP A 116 4.86 -7.16 3.41
C ASP A 116 5.46 -8.48 2.92
N ASN A 117 6.79 -8.58 2.89
CA ASN A 117 7.50 -9.80 2.49
C ASN A 117 7.55 -10.79 3.66
N ILE A 118 6.40 -11.31 4.07
CA ILE A 118 6.26 -12.30 5.13
C ILE A 118 5.85 -13.67 4.57
N HIS A 119 6.33 -14.70 5.25
CA HIS A 119 6.32 -16.08 4.81
C HIS A 119 4.94 -16.67 4.45
N HIS A 120 3.85 -16.18 5.03
CA HIS A 120 2.53 -16.82 4.94
C HIS A 120 1.44 -15.98 4.27
N SER A 121 1.80 -14.84 3.68
CA SER A 121 0.80 -13.99 3.05
C SER A 121 0.72 -14.20 1.53
N HIS A 122 -0.48 -14.16 1.01
CA HIS A 122 -0.83 -13.84 -0.37
C HIS A 122 -0.52 -14.90 -1.46
N GLY A 123 -0.69 -16.18 -1.15
CA GLY A 123 -0.70 -17.22 -2.20
C GLY A 123 0.58 -17.22 -3.04
N GLN A 124 1.60 -17.81 -2.56
CA GLN A 124 2.99 -17.71 -3.02
C GLN A 124 3.32 -18.49 -4.31
N GLN A 125 2.34 -18.71 -5.17
CA GLN A 125 2.58 -19.46 -6.41
C GLN A 125 3.57 -18.75 -7.37
N TYR A 126 3.76 -17.44 -7.21
CA TYR A 126 4.67 -16.62 -8.03
C TYR A 126 5.88 -16.07 -7.23
N GLY A 127 6.05 -16.49 -5.98
CA GLY A 127 7.12 -16.03 -5.10
C GLY A 127 6.63 -15.08 -4.00
N TYR A 128 7.58 -14.45 -3.32
CA TYR A 128 7.29 -13.46 -2.28
C TYR A 128 7.13 -12.07 -2.87
N PRO A 129 6.32 -11.19 -2.25
CA PRO A 129 6.29 -9.78 -2.58
C PRO A 129 7.69 -9.16 -2.62
N GLN A 130 8.06 -8.61 -3.76
CA GLN A 130 9.32 -7.88 -3.95
C GLN A 130 9.11 -6.39 -3.70
N VAL A 131 7.98 -5.87 -4.15
CA VAL A 131 7.63 -4.46 -4.10
C VAL A 131 6.18 -4.29 -3.72
N SER A 132 5.92 -3.36 -2.81
CA SER A 132 4.59 -2.94 -2.37
C SER A 132 4.15 -1.71 -3.15
N VAL A 133 2.90 -1.71 -3.61
CA VAL A 133 2.25 -0.61 -4.31
C VAL A 133 1.05 -0.15 -3.50
N LEU A 134 1.03 1.11 -3.11
CA LEU A 134 -0.05 1.74 -2.35
C LEU A 134 -0.64 2.89 -3.16
N LEU A 135 -1.83 2.70 -3.76
CA LEU A 135 -2.59 3.75 -4.43
C LEU A 135 -3.47 4.46 -3.40
N PHE A 136 -3.56 5.79 -3.47
CA PHE A 136 -4.38 6.61 -2.57
C PHE A 136 -5.61 7.13 -3.31
N LEU A 137 -6.79 6.84 -2.76
CA LEU A 137 -8.05 7.13 -3.43
C LEU A 137 -8.66 8.47 -3.00
N ASN A 138 -8.26 8.97 -1.83
CA ASN A 138 -8.72 10.27 -1.32
C ASN A 138 -7.67 10.92 -0.43
N ASP A 139 -7.88 12.19 -0.10
CA ASP A 139 -7.02 13.02 0.77
C ASP A 139 -7.85 13.99 1.63
N ASP A 140 -9.17 13.78 1.71
CA ASP A 140 -10.12 14.58 2.50
C ASP A 140 -10.33 14.05 3.93
N TYR A 141 -9.25 13.57 4.56
CA TYR A 141 -9.19 13.06 5.93
C TYR A 141 -8.06 13.75 6.72
N GLU A 142 -8.05 13.60 8.05
CA GLU A 142 -6.99 14.07 8.94
C GLU A 142 -6.39 12.89 9.71
N GLY A 143 -5.09 12.94 10.00
CA GLY A 143 -4.34 11.78 10.48
C GLY A 143 -4.09 10.78 9.35
N GLY A 144 -3.86 9.52 9.66
CA GLY A 144 -3.68 8.48 8.66
C GLY A 144 -2.41 8.62 7.81
N GLU A 145 -1.40 9.35 8.29
CA GLU A 145 -0.11 9.46 7.65
C GLU A 145 0.48 8.07 7.46
N ILE A 146 1.11 7.84 6.31
CA ILE A 146 1.88 6.64 6.08
C ILE A 146 3.36 6.89 6.31
N ILE A 147 3.98 6.04 7.13
CA ILE A 147 5.42 6.06 7.38
C ILE A 147 6.03 4.84 6.71
N VAL A 148 7.05 5.05 5.89
CA VAL A 148 7.82 3.97 5.23
C VAL A 148 9.30 4.18 5.51
N ALA A 149 9.96 3.23 6.17
CA ALA A 149 11.38 3.30 6.53
C ALA A 149 11.74 4.67 7.13
N ASP A 150 11.01 5.09 8.19
CA ASP A 150 11.13 6.36 8.91
C ASP A 150 10.84 7.63 8.08
N ASN A 151 10.34 7.49 6.86
CA ASN A 151 9.91 8.64 6.06
C ASN A 151 8.38 8.75 6.10
N GLU A 152 7.88 9.91 6.51
CA GLU A 152 6.45 10.22 6.57
C GLU A 152 5.95 10.79 5.25
N TYR A 153 4.77 10.33 4.82
CA TYR A 153 4.08 10.79 3.62
C TYR A 153 2.63 11.13 3.92
N ASN A 154 2.16 12.23 3.29
CA ASN A 154 0.77 12.66 3.24
C ASN A 154 0.31 12.65 1.79
N PRO A 155 -0.04 11.48 1.24
CA PRO A 155 -0.31 11.33 -0.18
C PRO A 155 -1.61 12.01 -0.61
N THR A 156 -1.61 12.56 -1.83
CA THR A 156 -2.80 13.13 -2.46
C THR A 156 -3.64 12.05 -3.17
N ALA A 157 -4.93 12.35 -3.37
CA ALA A 157 -5.81 11.48 -4.15
C ALA A 157 -5.27 11.23 -5.57
N GLY A 158 -5.25 9.98 -6.00
CA GLY A 158 -4.73 9.58 -7.31
C GLY A 158 -3.22 9.36 -7.36
N SER A 159 -2.51 9.53 -6.25
CA SER A 159 -1.07 9.24 -6.15
C SER A 159 -0.79 7.78 -5.76
N VAL A 160 0.49 7.40 -5.83
CA VAL A 160 1.00 6.09 -5.44
C VAL A 160 2.31 6.22 -4.68
N LEU A 161 2.47 5.40 -3.64
CA LEU A 161 3.76 5.03 -3.08
C LEU A 161 4.12 3.63 -3.55
N ILE A 162 5.38 3.45 -3.94
CA ILE A 162 5.91 2.16 -4.38
C ILE A 162 7.31 1.97 -3.77
N PHE A 163 7.54 0.84 -3.08
CA PHE A 163 8.77 0.60 -2.33
C PHE A 163 9.02 -0.91 -2.16
N PRO A 164 10.28 -1.33 -1.89
CA PRO A 164 10.60 -2.73 -1.62
C PRO A 164 9.81 -3.28 -0.42
N SER A 165 9.30 -4.51 -0.53
CA SER A 165 8.44 -5.15 0.49
C SER A 165 9.22 -5.77 1.66
N ASN A 166 10.56 -5.78 1.62
CA ASN A 166 11.40 -6.53 2.55
C ASN A 166 11.57 -5.84 3.92
N PHE A 167 12.27 -6.50 4.84
CA PHE A 167 12.49 -6.06 6.22
C PHE A 167 13.14 -4.68 6.38
N MET A 168 13.75 -4.14 5.33
CA MET A 168 14.38 -2.81 5.34
C MET A 168 13.34 -1.68 5.17
N PHE A 169 12.12 -2.01 4.77
CA PHE A 169 11.04 -1.05 4.54
C PHE A 169 9.82 -1.33 5.44
N PRO A 170 10.01 -1.33 6.78
CA PRO A 170 8.87 -1.36 7.68
C PRO A 170 8.00 -0.14 7.43
N HIS A 171 6.69 -0.36 7.47
CA HIS A 171 5.74 0.73 7.24
C HIS A 171 4.51 0.60 8.12
N GLU A 172 3.88 1.73 8.38
CA GLU A 172 2.70 1.83 9.23
C GLU A 172 1.75 2.93 8.72
N VAL A 173 0.49 2.81 9.09
CA VAL A 173 -0.52 3.87 8.92
C VAL A 173 -0.90 4.36 10.30
N LYS A 174 -0.72 5.66 10.54
CA LYS A 174 -1.12 6.33 11.79
C LYS A 174 -2.64 6.35 11.93
N PRO A 175 -3.17 6.51 13.15
CA PRO A 175 -4.60 6.61 13.36
C PRO A 175 -5.23 7.76 12.55
N VAL A 176 -6.33 7.47 11.86
CA VAL A 176 -7.16 8.49 11.22
C VAL A 176 -7.91 9.23 12.31
N THR A 177 -7.82 10.56 12.32
CA THR A 177 -8.46 11.41 13.36
C THR A 177 -9.77 12.03 12.90
N LYS A 178 -9.99 12.12 11.57
CA LYS A 178 -11.21 12.65 10.98
C LYS A 178 -11.42 12.13 9.56
N GLY A 179 -12.68 11.85 9.21
CA GLY A 179 -13.04 11.32 7.90
C GLY A 179 -12.74 9.83 7.75
N GLU A 180 -12.58 9.40 6.52
CA GLU A 180 -12.20 8.04 6.17
C GLU A 180 -11.02 8.08 5.17
N ARG A 181 -10.02 7.24 5.35
CA ARG A 181 -8.89 7.09 4.44
C ARG A 181 -9.04 5.82 3.62
N TRP A 182 -9.01 5.95 2.30
CA TRP A 182 -9.10 4.84 1.36
C TRP A 182 -7.82 4.68 0.57
N SER A 183 -7.30 3.47 0.52
CA SER A 183 -6.12 3.12 -0.28
C SER A 183 -6.27 1.75 -0.91
N VAL A 184 -5.50 1.48 -1.96
CA VAL A 184 -5.41 0.17 -2.60
C VAL A 184 -4.01 -0.36 -2.46
N VAL A 185 -3.91 -1.62 -2.08
CA VAL A 185 -2.64 -2.35 -1.98
C VAL A 185 -2.57 -3.39 -3.08
N ALA A 186 -1.42 -3.47 -3.72
CA ALA A 186 -1.02 -4.59 -4.57
C ALA A 186 0.44 -4.92 -4.29
N TRP A 187 0.81 -6.16 -4.49
CA TRP A 187 2.19 -6.61 -4.36
C TRP A 187 2.71 -7.11 -5.71
N LEU A 188 3.96 -6.74 -6.01
CA LEU A 188 4.66 -7.14 -7.22
C LEU A 188 5.64 -8.27 -6.93
N MET A 189 5.73 -9.22 -7.85
CA MET A 189 6.58 -10.41 -7.77
C MET A 189 7.35 -10.65 -9.06
#